data_2077e9fb640ec362c514159aa1c2ad99
#
_entry.id   2077e9fb640ec362c514159aa1c2ad99
#
_cell.length_a   1.000
_cell.length_b   1.000
_cell.length_c   1.000
_cell.angle_alpha   90.00
_cell.angle_beta   90.00
_cell.angle_gamma   90.00
#
_symmetry.space_group_name_H-M   'P 1'
#
loop_
_entity.id
_entity.type
_entity.pdbx_description
1 polymer ?
#
loop_
_entity_poly.entity_id
_entity_poly.type
_entity_poly.pdbx_seq_one_letter_code
_entity_poly.pdbx_strand_id
1 'polypeptide(L)'
;SGGERQMVAMSRALMMDPSVLLLDEPSAGLSPVRQDDAFIRVSDINKAGVTTIMVEQNARRCLQICDRGYVLDQGKDAHEGTGRDLLNDPKVIGLYLGTLGTDAA
;
A
#
# COMPACT_ATOMS: atom_id res chain seq x y z
N SER A 1 -18.34 0.63 10.38
CA SER A 1 -17.67 -0.28 9.46
C SER A 1 -16.16 -0.22 9.62
N GLY A 2 -15.46 -1.20 9.07
CA GLY A 2 -14.00 -1.20 9.08
C GLY A 2 -13.42 -0.01 8.34
N GLY A 3 -14.02 0.38 7.21
CA GLY A 3 -13.58 1.53 6.45
C GLY A 3 -13.71 2.83 7.21
N GLU A 4 -14.80 3.00 7.94
CA GLU A 4 -15.02 4.19 8.75
C GLU A 4 -14.02 4.27 9.90
N ARG A 5 -13.70 3.14 10.53
CA ARG A 5 -12.69 3.09 11.59
C ARG A 5 -11.31 3.47 11.07
N GLN A 6 -10.94 2.99 9.89
CA GLN A 6 -9.67 3.34 9.27
C GLN A 6 -9.61 4.84 8.98
N MET A 7 -10.70 5.41 8.49
CA MET A 7 -10.79 6.83 8.22
C MET A 7 -10.58 7.66 9.47
N VAL A 8 -11.22 7.26 10.57
CA VAL A 8 -11.08 7.96 11.85
C VAL A 8 -9.64 7.88 12.34
N ALA A 9 -9.02 6.69 12.25
CA ALA A 9 -7.63 6.50 12.68
C ALA A 9 -6.67 7.39 11.89
N MET A 10 -6.82 7.43 10.57
CA MET A 10 -5.99 8.30 9.73
C MET A 10 -6.20 9.77 10.04
N SER A 11 -7.45 10.18 10.26
CA SER A 11 -7.77 11.57 10.59
C SER A 11 -7.13 11.99 11.92
N ARG A 12 -7.17 11.11 12.92
CA ARG A 12 -6.52 11.37 14.20
C ARG A 12 -5.02 11.57 14.05
N ALA A 13 -4.38 10.69 13.26
CA ALA A 13 -2.95 10.79 13.02
C ALA A 13 -2.61 12.11 12.33
N LEU A 14 -3.40 12.52 11.35
CA LEU A 14 -3.18 13.74 10.60
C LEU A 14 -3.38 15.00 11.45
N MET A 15 -4.22 14.94 12.47
CA MET A 15 -4.42 16.09 13.37
C MET A 15 -3.16 16.46 14.14
N MET A 16 -2.21 15.55 14.23
CA MET A 16 -0.93 15.81 14.86
C MET A 16 0.06 16.53 13.93
N ASP A 17 -0.34 16.82 12.72
CA ASP A 17 0.46 17.46 11.68
C ASP A 17 1.81 16.76 11.48
N PRO A 18 1.80 15.47 11.14
CA PRO A 18 3.04 14.69 11.07
C PRO A 18 3.83 14.99 9.83
N SER A 19 5.17 14.85 9.94
CA SER A 19 6.04 14.82 8.78
C SER A 19 6.05 13.42 8.15
N VAL A 20 5.87 12.39 8.96
CA VAL A 20 5.88 10.99 8.54
C VAL A 20 4.66 10.28 9.14
N LEU A 21 3.95 9.55 8.30
CA LEU A 21 2.80 8.75 8.70
C LEU A 21 3.14 7.28 8.49
N LEU A 22 2.94 6.48 9.54
CA LEU A 22 3.16 5.03 9.47
C LEU A 22 1.80 4.34 9.44
N LEU A 23 1.57 3.50 8.42
CA LEU A 23 0.32 2.77 8.25
C LEU A 23 0.59 1.27 8.20
N ASP A 24 -0.12 0.53 9.03
CA ASP A 24 0.00 -0.93 9.10
C ASP A 24 -1.25 -1.56 8.51
N GLU A 25 -1.12 -2.11 7.31
CA GLU A 25 -2.17 -2.79 6.55
C GLU A 25 -3.49 -2.00 6.52
N PRO A 26 -3.46 -0.78 5.98
CA PRO A 26 -4.66 0.08 6.02
C PRO A 26 -5.84 -0.47 5.23
N SER A 27 -5.63 -1.44 4.32
CA SER A 27 -6.71 -2.05 3.55
C SER A 27 -7.23 -3.36 4.15
N ALA A 28 -6.65 -3.85 5.25
CA ALA A 28 -6.99 -5.15 5.81
C ALA A 28 -8.46 -5.19 6.24
N GLY A 29 -9.13 -6.28 5.87
CA GLY A 29 -10.53 -6.50 6.26
C GLY A 29 -11.55 -5.66 5.50
N LEU A 30 -11.13 -4.88 4.51
CA LEU A 30 -12.03 -4.05 3.74
C LEU A 30 -12.48 -4.76 2.46
N SER A 31 -13.70 -4.44 2.01
CA SER A 31 -14.18 -4.87 0.70
C SER A 31 -13.33 -4.24 -0.41
N PRO A 32 -13.33 -4.79 -1.65
CA PRO A 32 -12.52 -4.23 -2.73
C PRO A 32 -12.76 -2.74 -2.98
N VAL A 33 -14.01 -2.30 -2.94
CA VAL A 33 -14.34 -0.87 -3.13
C VAL A 33 -13.73 -0.02 -2.02
N ARG A 34 -13.82 -0.49 -0.79
CA ARG A 34 -13.26 0.21 0.37
C ARG A 34 -11.75 0.19 0.35
N GLN A 35 -11.14 -0.87 -0.16
CA GLN A 35 -9.69 -0.92 -0.35
C GLN A 35 -9.22 0.15 -1.31
N ASP A 36 -9.91 0.31 -2.44
CA ASP A 36 -9.59 1.35 -3.40
C ASP A 36 -9.65 2.74 -2.76
N ASP A 37 -10.68 3.00 -1.99
CA ASP A 37 -10.83 4.27 -1.27
C ASP A 37 -9.66 4.50 -0.31
N ALA A 38 -9.26 3.46 0.42
CA ALA A 38 -8.14 3.56 1.36
C ALA A 38 -6.83 3.92 0.65
N PHE A 39 -6.54 3.28 -0.47
CA PHE A 39 -5.33 3.58 -1.23
C PHE A 39 -5.34 4.97 -1.85
N ILE A 40 -6.49 5.42 -2.34
CA ILE A 40 -6.65 6.77 -2.85
C ILE A 40 -6.34 7.79 -1.76
N ARG A 41 -6.85 7.58 -0.55
CA ARG A 41 -6.59 8.46 0.58
C ARG A 41 -5.13 8.51 0.96
N VAL A 42 -4.48 7.36 1.00
CA VAL A 42 -3.04 7.31 1.30
C VAL A 42 -2.27 8.12 0.26
N SER A 43 -2.61 7.95 -1.00
CA SER A 43 -1.98 8.71 -2.09
C SER A 43 -2.21 10.21 -1.93
N ASP A 44 -3.42 10.62 -1.59
CA ASP A 44 -3.75 12.04 -1.40
C ASP A 44 -2.98 12.65 -0.23
N ILE A 45 -2.86 11.92 0.87
CA ILE A 45 -2.09 12.35 2.04
C ILE A 45 -0.63 12.58 1.66
N ASN A 46 -0.06 11.66 0.90
CA ASN A 46 1.31 11.78 0.44
C ASN A 46 1.49 12.99 -0.48
N LYS A 47 0.57 13.19 -1.41
CA LYS A 47 0.61 14.33 -2.33
C LYS A 47 0.47 15.66 -1.60
N ALA A 48 -0.18 15.67 -0.46
CA ALA A 48 -0.29 16.86 0.38
C ALA A 48 0.98 17.16 1.17
N GLY A 49 2.02 16.35 1.03
CA GLY A 49 3.33 16.62 1.63
C GLY A 49 3.70 15.74 2.81
N VAL A 50 2.90 14.75 3.15
CA VAL A 50 3.20 13.83 4.26
C VAL A 50 3.93 12.61 3.72
N THR A 51 5.16 12.38 4.18
CA THR A 51 5.89 11.16 3.85
C THR A 51 5.19 9.99 4.51
N THR A 52 4.91 8.93 3.74
CA THR A 52 4.14 7.80 4.23
C THR A 52 4.92 6.50 4.08
N ILE A 53 4.97 5.74 5.16
CA ILE A 53 5.52 4.38 5.15
C ILE A 53 4.37 3.45 5.45
N MET A 54 4.14 2.50 4.55
CA MET A 54 2.98 1.62 4.63
C MET A 54 3.42 0.17 4.52
N VAL A 55 2.91 -0.66 5.42
CA VAL A 55 3.02 -2.11 5.31
C VAL A 55 1.69 -2.61 4.75
N GLU A 56 1.74 -3.41 3.70
CA GLU A 56 0.52 -3.83 3.03
C GLU A 56 0.67 -5.25 2.49
N GLN A 57 -0.38 -6.05 2.66
CA GLN A 57 -0.44 -7.38 2.10
C GLN A 57 -0.92 -7.35 0.64
N ASN A 58 -1.74 -6.36 0.29
CA ASN A 58 -2.15 -6.15 -1.09
C ASN A 58 -1.00 -5.51 -1.87
N ALA A 59 -0.06 -6.35 -2.28
CA ALA A 59 1.19 -5.91 -2.89
C ALA A 59 0.96 -5.12 -4.17
N ARG A 60 0.07 -5.60 -5.03
CA ARG A 60 -0.19 -4.94 -6.32
C ARG A 60 -0.65 -3.50 -6.13
N ARG A 61 -1.65 -3.29 -5.28
CA ARG A 61 -2.18 -1.94 -5.04
C ARG A 61 -1.15 -1.05 -4.37
N CYS A 62 -0.42 -1.60 -3.41
CA CYS A 62 0.63 -0.86 -2.73
C CYS A 62 1.70 -0.37 -3.71
N LEU A 63 2.17 -1.27 -4.58
CA LEU A 63 3.19 -0.92 -5.55
C LEU A 63 2.72 0.07 -6.61
N GLN A 64 1.42 0.10 -6.89
CA GLN A 64 0.86 1.06 -7.83
C GLN A 64 0.93 2.51 -7.34
N ILE A 65 0.96 2.71 -6.03
CA ILE A 65 0.93 4.06 -5.46
C ILE A 65 2.23 4.46 -4.78
N CYS A 66 3.14 3.54 -4.52
CA CYS A 66 4.38 3.87 -3.81
C CYS A 66 5.45 4.41 -4.76
N ASP A 67 6.29 5.27 -4.23
CA ASP A 67 7.48 5.72 -4.94
C ASP A 67 8.56 4.65 -4.89
N ARG A 68 8.71 4.01 -3.74
CA ARG A 68 9.68 2.95 -3.52
C ARG A 68 9.08 1.84 -2.69
N GLY A 69 9.34 0.60 -3.09
CA GLY A 69 8.83 -0.58 -2.40
C GLY A 69 9.95 -1.49 -1.93
N TYR A 70 9.65 -2.23 -0.87
CA TYR A 70 10.52 -3.26 -0.30
C TYR A 70 9.67 -4.51 -0.12
N VAL A 71 10.03 -5.58 -0.79
CA VAL A 71 9.30 -6.84 -0.68
C VAL A 71 10.02 -7.70 0.35
N LEU A 72 9.34 -7.96 1.47
CA LEU A 72 9.87 -8.79 2.52
C LEU A 72 9.40 -10.23 2.34
N ASP A 73 10.31 -11.17 2.46
CA ASP A 73 10.01 -12.58 2.36
C ASP A 73 10.76 -13.29 3.48
N GLN A 74 10.03 -14.00 4.32
CA GLN A 74 10.57 -14.72 5.47
C GLN A 74 11.45 -13.83 6.36
N GLY A 75 10.99 -12.60 6.59
CA GLY A 75 11.69 -11.66 7.46
C GLY A 75 12.89 -10.97 6.84
N LYS A 76 13.11 -11.15 5.54
CA LYS A 76 14.24 -10.54 4.83
C LYS A 76 13.77 -9.66 3.69
N ASP A 77 14.54 -8.61 3.40
CA ASP A 77 14.33 -7.77 2.24
C ASP A 77 14.77 -8.56 1.00
N ALA A 78 13.79 -9.08 0.27
CA ALA A 78 14.05 -9.91 -0.90
C ALA A 78 14.19 -9.11 -2.19
N HIS A 79 13.40 -8.05 -2.34
CA HIS A 79 13.41 -7.19 -3.52
C HIS A 79 13.14 -5.75 -3.10
N GLU A 80 13.82 -4.82 -3.75
CA GLU A 80 13.54 -3.41 -3.54
C GLU A 80 13.70 -2.63 -4.86
N GLY A 81 12.98 -1.53 -4.97
CA GLY A 81 13.05 -0.69 -6.14
C GLY A 81 11.87 0.27 -6.17
N THR A 82 11.73 0.98 -7.30
CA THR A 82 10.54 1.81 -7.48
C THR A 82 9.30 0.92 -7.59
N GLY A 83 8.14 1.47 -7.27
CA GLY A 83 6.90 0.73 -7.43
C GLY A 83 6.73 0.21 -8.85
N ARG A 84 7.03 1.05 -9.85
CA ARG A 84 6.96 0.67 -11.26
C ARG A 84 7.89 -0.49 -11.59
N ASP A 85 9.14 -0.44 -11.12
CA ASP A 85 10.10 -1.50 -11.41
C ASP A 85 9.66 -2.82 -10.81
N LEU A 86 9.18 -2.81 -9.59
CA LEU A 86 8.72 -4.03 -8.92
C LEU A 86 7.47 -4.61 -9.57
N LEU A 87 6.55 -3.76 -10.04
CA LEU A 87 5.36 -4.21 -10.76
C LEU A 87 5.70 -4.89 -12.09
N ASN A 88 6.83 -4.55 -12.68
CA ASN A 88 7.27 -5.11 -13.96
C ASN A 88 8.34 -6.19 -13.81
N ASP A 89 8.77 -6.49 -12.59
CA ASP A 89 9.77 -7.53 -12.33
C ASP A 89 9.10 -8.90 -12.38
N PRO A 90 9.51 -9.78 -13.33
CA PRO A 90 8.91 -11.11 -13.45
C PRO A 90 8.99 -11.95 -12.20
N LYS A 91 10.04 -11.81 -11.41
CA LYS A 91 10.19 -12.55 -10.15
C LYS A 91 9.19 -12.08 -9.11
N VAL A 92 9.01 -10.77 -9.00
CA VAL A 92 8.03 -10.20 -8.07
C VAL A 92 6.62 -10.61 -8.49
N ILE A 93 6.32 -10.49 -9.78
CA ILE A 93 5.02 -10.89 -10.33
C ILE A 93 4.73 -12.36 -10.01
N GLY A 94 5.68 -13.24 -10.30
CA GLY A 94 5.47 -14.68 -10.13
C GLY A 94 5.34 -15.11 -8.68
N LEU A 95 6.03 -14.46 -7.76
CA LEU A 95 6.09 -14.90 -6.37
C LEU A 95 5.08 -14.19 -5.46
N TYR A 96 4.77 -12.93 -5.74
CA TYR A 96 4.04 -12.10 -4.77
C TYR A 96 2.78 -11.43 -5.31
N LEU A 97 2.68 -11.23 -6.60
CA LEU A 97 1.54 -10.53 -7.20
C LEU A 97 0.47 -11.47 -7.72
N GLY A 98 0.68 -12.76 -7.55
CA GLY A 98 -0.26 -13.77 -8.02
C GLY A 98 -0.23 -13.96 -9.51
N THR A 99 -1.19 -14.72 -10.01
CA THR A 99 -1.30 -15.02 -11.44
C THR A 99 -1.85 -13.81 -12.16
N LEU A 100 -1.03 -13.23 -13.00
CA LEU A 100 -1.42 -12.04 -13.73
C LEU A 100 -2.66 -12.19 -14.53
N GLY A 101 -2.79 -13.31 -15.18
CA GLY A 101 -3.92 -13.55 -16.03
C GLY A 101 -5.23 -13.46 -15.27
N THR A 102 -5.25 -13.97 -14.07
CA THR A 102 -6.44 -13.92 -13.25
C THR A 102 -6.73 -12.50 -12.78
N ASP A 103 -5.70 -11.77 -12.46
CA ASP A 103 -5.87 -10.40 -11.99
C ASP A 103 -6.27 -9.47 -13.11
N ALA A 104 -5.81 -9.76 -14.32
CA ALA A 104 -6.12 -8.95 -15.47
C ALA A 104 -7.53 -9.22 -16.00
N ALA A 105 -8.05 -10.35 -15.64
CA ALA A 105 -9.37 -10.73 -16.11
C ALA A 105 -10.46 -9.91 -15.42
#